data_3ddf070687b5fcc510f3d1d643b9da08
#
_entry.id   3ddf070687b5fcc510f3d1d643b9da08
#
_cell.length_a   1.000
_cell.length_b   1.000
_cell.length_c   1.000
_cell.angle_alpha   90.00
_cell.angle_beta   90.00
_cell.angle_gamma   90.00
#
_symmetry.space_group_name_H-M   'P 1'
#
loop_
_entity.id
_entity.type
_entity.pdbx_description
1 polymer ?
#
loop_
_entity_poly.entity_id
_entity_poly.type
_entity_poly.pdbx_seq_one_letter_code
_entity_poly.pdbx_strand_id
1 'polypeptide(L)'
;MRDFPIFTTENGVGSLVLKEIPYRGVAYITIRDSSAPTEFLNECADFCRAVGAQHVYASGHSILESYPVYTSIVQMSASTEFIPETDAALFPVTEKTVSRWKDIYNEKMNNVDNASYMSDQTALELLKKGNGYFVHRDGDLLGIGIAGADKIECVA
;
A
#
# COMPACT_ATOMS: atom_id res chain seq x y z
N MET A 1 9.57 9.31 -8.44
CA MET A 1 10.42 8.79 -7.33
C MET A 1 9.56 8.87 -6.07
N ARG A 2 9.30 7.79 -5.37
CA ARG A 2 8.57 7.85 -4.09
C ARG A 2 9.57 8.33 -3.06
N ASP A 3 9.44 9.57 -2.59
CA ASP A 3 10.24 10.10 -1.50
C ASP A 3 9.77 9.46 -0.18
N PHE A 4 10.45 8.38 0.20
CA PHE A 4 10.33 7.87 1.56
C PHE A 4 11.34 8.64 2.41
N PRO A 5 10.90 9.35 3.45
CA PRO A 5 11.82 10.03 4.35
C PRO A 5 12.80 9.02 4.93
N ILE A 6 14.08 9.35 4.82
CA ILE A 6 15.16 8.59 5.42
C ILE A 6 15.33 9.10 6.85
N PHE A 7 15.27 8.20 7.81
CA PHE A 7 15.54 8.45 9.22
C PHE A 7 16.93 7.89 9.55
N THR A 8 17.77 8.72 10.12
CA THR A 8 19.15 8.36 10.44
C THR A 8 19.49 8.81 11.85
N THR A 9 20.08 7.90 12.62
CA THR A 9 20.65 8.16 13.96
C THR A 9 22.05 7.57 14.01
N GLU A 10 22.74 7.68 15.14
CA GLU A 10 24.01 6.99 15.37
C GLU A 10 23.86 5.46 15.35
N ASN A 11 22.66 4.95 15.62
CA ASN A 11 22.35 3.53 15.72
C ASN A 11 21.97 2.88 14.38
N GLY A 12 21.61 3.67 13.35
CA GLY A 12 21.22 3.09 12.08
C GLY A 12 20.58 4.04 11.06
N VAL A 13 20.15 3.43 9.95
CA VAL A 13 19.47 4.08 8.83
C VAL A 13 18.23 3.28 8.46
N GLY A 14 17.10 3.96 8.32
CA GLY A 14 15.84 3.36 7.90
C GLY A 14 14.98 4.30 7.06
N SER A 15 13.90 3.77 6.53
CA SER A 15 12.86 4.56 5.86
C SER A 15 11.60 4.52 6.68
N LEU A 16 10.93 5.66 6.82
CA LEU A 16 9.67 5.78 7.53
C LEU A 16 8.55 6.11 6.54
N VAL A 17 7.41 5.42 6.63
CA VAL A 17 6.19 5.77 5.91
C VAL A 17 5.20 6.35 6.91
N LEU A 18 5.03 7.68 6.90
CA LEU A 18 4.21 8.42 7.86
C LEU A 18 2.89 8.92 7.26
N LYS A 19 2.76 8.83 5.95
CA LYS A 19 1.59 9.36 5.21
C LYS A 19 0.26 8.68 5.56
N GLU A 20 0.30 7.49 6.14
CA GLU A 20 -0.90 6.76 6.57
C GLU A 20 -1.40 7.17 7.97
N ILE A 21 -0.58 7.93 8.74
CA ILE A 21 -0.95 8.36 10.09
C ILE A 21 -2.27 9.15 10.12
N PRO A 22 -2.49 10.17 9.26
CA PRO A 22 -3.71 10.98 9.30
C PRO A 22 -4.99 10.19 8.97
N TYR A 23 -4.86 9.07 8.26
CA TYR A 23 -5.99 8.30 7.74
C TYR A 23 -6.26 7.02 8.54
N ARG A 24 -5.19 6.35 8.97
CA ARG A 24 -5.25 5.01 9.57
C ARG A 24 -4.55 4.92 10.93
N GLY A 25 -3.88 5.97 11.37
CA GLY A 25 -3.08 5.96 12.59
C GLY A 25 -1.85 5.04 12.52
N VAL A 26 -1.38 4.71 11.32
CA VAL A 26 -0.35 3.69 11.09
C VAL A 26 0.91 4.30 10.52
N ALA A 27 2.07 3.86 11.02
CA ALA A 27 3.38 4.11 10.42
C ALA A 27 4.10 2.80 10.09
N TYR A 28 4.96 2.84 9.06
CA TYR A 28 5.78 1.69 8.69
C TYR A 28 7.26 2.08 8.74
N ILE A 29 8.08 1.20 9.30
CA ILE A 29 9.53 1.30 9.39
C ILE A 29 10.14 0.25 8.49
N THR A 30 11.11 0.63 7.65
CA THR A 30 11.99 -0.34 6.97
C THR A 30 13.42 -0.08 7.41
N ILE A 31 13.99 -0.98 8.19
CA ILE A 31 15.38 -0.92 8.61
C ILE A 31 16.26 -1.29 7.42
N ARG A 32 17.22 -0.43 7.08
CA ARG A 32 18.13 -0.64 5.95
C ARG A 32 19.48 -1.14 6.40
N ASP A 33 20.01 -0.50 7.46
CA ASP A 33 21.28 -0.83 8.07
C ASP A 33 21.30 -0.34 9.51
N SER A 34 21.92 -1.11 10.42
CA SER A 34 22.01 -0.71 11.82
C SER A 34 23.15 -1.40 12.54
N SER A 35 23.91 -0.64 13.33
CA SER A 35 24.92 -1.13 14.26
C SER A 35 24.32 -1.56 15.59
N ALA A 36 23.17 -1.00 15.97
CA ALA A 36 22.41 -1.30 17.18
C ALA A 36 20.91 -1.42 16.84
N PRO A 37 20.47 -2.58 16.25
CA PRO A 37 19.14 -2.70 15.67
C PRO A 37 17.98 -2.53 16.63
N THR A 38 18.11 -2.95 17.88
CA THR A 38 17.06 -2.82 18.89
C THR A 38 16.87 -1.34 19.28
N GLU A 39 17.97 -0.65 19.53
CA GLU A 39 17.98 0.77 19.87
C GLU A 39 17.41 1.60 18.73
N PHE A 40 17.87 1.31 17.50
CA PHE A 40 17.39 1.99 16.30
C PHE A 40 15.88 1.77 16.06
N LEU A 41 15.40 0.54 16.23
CA LEU A 41 13.97 0.24 16.13
C LEU A 41 13.14 1.02 17.15
N ASN A 42 13.62 1.12 18.39
CA ASN A 42 12.95 1.90 19.45
C ASN A 42 12.91 3.40 19.10
N GLU A 43 14.02 3.98 18.65
CA GLU A 43 14.08 5.38 18.21
C GLU A 43 13.10 5.67 17.06
N CYS A 44 13.05 4.79 16.06
CA CYS A 44 12.11 4.91 14.97
C CYS A 44 10.65 4.82 15.45
N ALA A 45 10.35 3.87 16.34
CA ALA A 45 9.02 3.67 16.87
C ALA A 45 8.56 4.86 17.72
N ASP A 46 9.44 5.39 18.56
CA ASP A 46 9.15 6.55 19.40
C ASP A 46 8.92 7.81 18.56
N PHE A 47 9.72 7.99 17.51
CA PHE A 47 9.47 9.07 16.55
C PHE A 47 8.10 8.92 15.85
N CYS A 48 7.76 7.71 15.37
CA CYS A 48 6.46 7.46 14.74
C CYS A 48 5.30 7.77 15.71
N ARG A 49 5.41 7.37 16.96
CA ARG A 49 4.40 7.67 18.02
C ARG A 49 4.32 9.16 18.31
N ALA A 50 5.46 9.85 18.40
CA ALA A 50 5.51 11.29 18.65
C ALA A 50 4.81 12.11 17.54
N VAL A 51 4.81 11.62 16.30
CA VAL A 51 4.09 12.24 15.18
C VAL A 51 2.67 11.71 14.98
N GLY A 52 2.16 10.90 15.92
CA GLY A 52 0.75 10.54 16.02
C GLY A 52 0.39 9.12 15.55
N ALA A 53 1.37 8.24 15.29
CA ALA A 53 1.08 6.85 14.98
C ALA A 53 0.53 6.10 16.20
N GLN A 54 -0.58 5.42 16.04
CA GLN A 54 -1.18 4.50 17.02
C GLN A 54 -0.59 3.09 16.90
N HIS A 55 -0.28 2.70 15.66
CA HIS A 55 0.32 1.42 15.34
C HIS A 55 1.59 1.63 14.51
N VAL A 56 2.63 0.87 14.81
CA VAL A 56 3.90 0.92 14.10
C VAL A 56 4.29 -0.49 13.68
N TYR A 57 4.51 -0.68 12.39
CA TYR A 57 4.94 -1.95 11.80
C TYR A 57 6.35 -1.80 11.24
N ALA A 58 7.16 -2.84 11.38
CA ALA A 58 8.55 -2.83 10.92
C ALA A 58 8.85 -4.00 9.99
N SER A 59 9.81 -3.80 9.10
CA SER A 59 10.29 -4.79 8.14
C SER A 59 11.78 -4.58 7.81
N GLY A 60 12.40 -5.56 7.16
CA GLY A 60 13.70 -5.39 6.51
C GLY A 60 14.94 -5.78 7.32
N HIS A 61 14.81 -6.32 8.54
CA HIS A 61 15.96 -6.72 9.34
C HIS A 61 15.68 -7.97 10.18
N SER A 62 16.70 -8.83 10.38
CA SER A 62 16.59 -10.10 11.13
C SER A 62 16.22 -9.93 12.60
N ILE A 63 16.50 -8.77 13.22
CA ILE A 63 16.08 -8.49 14.60
C ILE A 63 14.56 -8.66 14.79
N LEU A 64 13.79 -8.47 13.72
CA LEU A 64 12.33 -8.57 13.75
C LEU A 64 11.82 -10.00 13.88
N GLU A 65 12.67 -11.02 13.69
CA GLU A 65 12.31 -12.43 13.88
C GLU A 65 11.94 -12.74 15.35
N SER A 66 12.38 -11.90 16.29
CA SER A 66 12.00 -12.00 17.71
C SER A 66 10.64 -11.38 18.03
N TYR A 67 10.01 -10.70 17.09
CA TYR A 67 8.71 -10.07 17.23
C TYR A 67 7.62 -10.90 16.55
N PRO A 68 6.35 -10.81 17.02
CA PRO A 68 5.25 -11.51 16.36
C PRO A 68 5.04 -10.97 14.95
N VAL A 69 4.85 -11.88 13.99
CA VAL A 69 4.46 -11.54 12.63
C VAL A 69 3.01 -11.06 12.65
N TYR A 70 2.77 -9.82 12.27
CA TYR A 70 1.43 -9.25 12.17
C TYR A 70 0.73 -9.69 10.87
N THR A 71 1.42 -9.55 9.74
CA THR A 71 0.90 -9.92 8.42
C THR A 71 2.05 -10.25 7.47
N SER A 72 1.75 -10.95 6.40
CA SER A 72 2.71 -11.26 5.34
C SER A 72 2.14 -10.89 3.98
N ILE A 73 3.00 -10.45 3.07
CA ILE A 73 2.65 -10.15 1.69
C ILE A 73 3.18 -11.29 0.82
N VAL A 74 2.28 -11.94 0.10
CA VAL A 74 2.64 -13.01 -0.84
C VAL A 74 2.55 -12.48 -2.25
N GLN A 75 3.64 -12.57 -3.00
CA GLN A 75 3.62 -12.32 -4.43
C GLN A 75 3.17 -13.59 -5.16
N MET A 76 2.13 -13.47 -5.97
CA MET A 76 1.62 -14.57 -6.79
C MET A 76 1.91 -14.29 -8.26
N SER A 77 2.13 -15.36 -9.02
CA SER A 77 2.23 -15.31 -10.48
C SER A 77 1.43 -16.46 -11.09
N ALA A 78 0.85 -16.22 -12.25
CA ALA A 78 0.17 -17.23 -13.03
C ALA A 78 0.54 -17.09 -14.51
N SER A 79 0.64 -18.23 -15.23
CA SER A 79 0.70 -18.21 -16.69
C SER A 79 -0.68 -17.84 -17.23
N THR A 80 -0.70 -17.02 -18.29
CA THR A 80 -1.94 -16.63 -18.98
C THR A 80 -2.73 -17.82 -19.53
N GLU A 81 -2.07 -18.93 -19.80
CA GLU A 81 -2.69 -20.19 -20.26
C GLU A 81 -3.67 -20.80 -19.24
N PHE A 82 -3.49 -20.47 -17.95
CA PHE A 82 -4.34 -20.98 -16.86
C PHE A 82 -5.39 -19.99 -16.39
N ILE A 83 -5.44 -18.79 -17.00
CA ILE A 83 -6.45 -17.79 -16.66
C ILE A 83 -7.70 -18.07 -17.49
N PRO A 84 -8.85 -18.40 -16.87
CA PRO A 84 -10.07 -18.65 -17.61
C PRO A 84 -10.56 -17.37 -18.30
N GLU A 85 -11.20 -17.54 -19.45
CA GLU A 85 -11.92 -16.45 -20.08
C GLU A 85 -13.06 -15.94 -19.19
N THR A 86 -13.35 -14.66 -19.29
CA THR A 86 -14.42 -14.01 -18.54
C THR A 86 -15.24 -13.11 -19.44
N ASP A 87 -16.51 -12.98 -19.11
CA ASP A 87 -17.46 -12.03 -19.70
C ASP A 87 -17.45 -10.66 -19.01
N ALA A 88 -16.60 -10.49 -18.02
CA ALA A 88 -16.45 -9.20 -17.33
C ALA A 88 -15.82 -8.15 -18.25
N ALA A 89 -16.43 -6.97 -18.28
CA ALA A 89 -15.95 -5.82 -19.03
C ALA A 89 -15.15 -4.88 -18.15
N LEU A 90 -14.02 -4.36 -18.66
CA LEU A 90 -13.20 -3.36 -18.00
C LEU A 90 -13.49 -1.99 -18.61
N PHE A 91 -13.87 -1.04 -17.75
CA PHE A 91 -14.06 0.34 -18.14
C PHE A 91 -12.97 1.20 -17.48
N PRO A 92 -12.16 1.93 -18.28
CA PRO A 92 -11.12 2.78 -17.72
C PRO A 92 -11.73 3.92 -16.90
N VAL A 93 -11.04 4.27 -15.83
CA VAL A 93 -11.36 5.44 -15.01
C VAL A 93 -11.13 6.70 -15.84
N THR A 94 -12.03 7.67 -15.71
CA THR A 94 -11.98 8.97 -16.38
C THR A 94 -11.94 10.11 -15.35
N GLU A 95 -11.67 11.34 -15.79
CA GLU A 95 -11.73 12.52 -14.92
C GLU A 95 -13.08 12.68 -14.21
N LYS A 96 -14.17 12.27 -14.87
CA LYS A 96 -15.53 12.37 -14.30
C LYS A 96 -15.81 11.29 -13.25
N THR A 97 -15.10 10.17 -13.29
CA THR A 97 -15.37 8.99 -12.47
C THR A 97 -14.29 8.70 -11.44
N VAL A 98 -13.15 9.40 -11.48
CA VAL A 98 -12.00 9.15 -10.60
C VAL A 98 -12.33 9.32 -9.11
N SER A 99 -13.16 10.31 -8.76
CA SER A 99 -13.58 10.50 -7.35
C SER A 99 -14.36 9.29 -6.84
N ARG A 100 -15.36 8.83 -7.60
CA ARG A 100 -16.16 7.66 -7.24
C ARG A 100 -15.32 6.40 -7.14
N TRP A 101 -14.37 6.21 -8.07
CA TRP A 101 -13.45 5.08 -8.06
C TRP A 101 -12.54 5.09 -6.83
N LYS A 102 -11.98 6.25 -6.46
CA LYS A 102 -11.19 6.46 -5.24
C LYS A 102 -11.99 6.12 -3.98
N ASP A 103 -13.25 6.57 -3.91
CA ASP A 103 -14.11 6.35 -2.75
C ASP A 103 -14.40 4.87 -2.55
N ILE A 104 -14.68 4.13 -3.62
CA ILE A 104 -14.84 2.67 -3.59
C ILE A 104 -13.55 2.00 -3.12
N TYR A 105 -12.39 2.41 -3.67
CA TYR A 105 -11.10 1.89 -3.22
C TYR A 105 -10.92 2.05 -1.71
N ASN A 106 -11.07 3.26 -1.20
CA ASN A 106 -10.86 3.55 0.21
C ASN A 106 -11.84 2.79 1.11
N GLU A 107 -13.10 2.67 0.70
CA GLU A 107 -14.10 1.89 1.41
C GLU A 107 -13.69 0.41 1.51
N LYS A 108 -13.35 -0.21 0.38
CA LYS A 108 -13.02 -1.64 0.31
C LYS A 108 -11.69 -1.98 0.96
N MET A 109 -10.69 -1.08 0.81
CA MET A 109 -9.35 -1.27 1.35
C MET A 109 -9.21 -0.85 2.82
N ASN A 110 -10.24 -0.28 3.44
CA ASN A 110 -10.16 0.22 4.82
C ASN A 110 -9.75 -0.85 5.82
N ASN A 111 -10.22 -2.09 5.64
CA ASN A 111 -9.94 -3.21 6.52
C ASN A 111 -8.89 -4.18 5.97
N VAL A 112 -8.19 -3.81 4.90
CA VAL A 112 -7.12 -4.63 4.32
C VAL A 112 -5.79 -4.17 4.90
N ASP A 113 -5.08 -5.09 5.56
CA ASP A 113 -3.76 -4.84 6.11
C ASP A 113 -2.79 -4.44 5.00
N ASN A 114 -1.93 -3.46 5.31
CA ASN A 114 -0.93 -2.90 4.39
C ASN A 114 -1.50 -2.22 3.13
N ALA A 115 -2.82 -2.08 2.97
CA ALA A 115 -3.37 -1.24 1.93
C ALA A 115 -3.16 0.24 2.29
N SER A 116 -2.70 1.04 1.32
CA SER A 116 -2.54 2.48 1.52
C SER A 116 -3.85 3.22 1.27
N TYR A 117 -4.08 4.29 2.02
CA TYR A 117 -5.15 5.24 1.70
C TYR A 117 -4.87 5.92 0.36
N MET A 118 -5.87 5.98 -0.50
CA MET A 118 -5.78 6.65 -1.79
C MET A 118 -6.19 8.12 -1.67
N SER A 119 -5.21 9.01 -1.74
CA SER A 119 -5.45 10.46 -1.82
C SER A 119 -5.91 10.87 -3.22
N ASP A 120 -6.46 12.10 -3.35
CA ASP A 120 -6.81 12.67 -4.65
C ASP A 120 -5.61 12.73 -5.59
N GLN A 121 -4.46 13.11 -5.07
CA GLN A 121 -3.22 13.14 -5.85
C GLN A 121 -2.85 11.74 -6.39
N THR A 122 -2.90 10.71 -5.55
CA THR A 122 -2.61 9.32 -5.96
C THR A 122 -3.61 8.85 -7.01
N ALA A 123 -4.90 9.15 -6.84
CA ALA A 123 -5.93 8.79 -7.79
C ALA A 123 -5.73 9.46 -9.16
N LEU A 124 -5.34 10.74 -9.17
CA LEU A 124 -5.02 11.47 -10.40
C LEU A 124 -3.74 10.96 -11.09
N GLU A 125 -2.74 10.51 -10.33
CA GLU A 125 -1.54 9.89 -10.89
C GLU A 125 -1.87 8.56 -11.58
N LEU A 126 -2.74 7.73 -10.96
CA LEU A 126 -3.21 6.47 -11.54
C LEU A 126 -4.06 6.71 -12.79
N LEU A 127 -4.93 7.73 -12.76
CA LEU A 127 -5.70 8.16 -13.93
C LEU A 127 -4.78 8.54 -15.11
N LYS A 128 -3.75 9.36 -14.86
CA LYS A 128 -2.78 9.76 -15.90
C LYS A 128 -2.02 8.58 -16.51
N LYS A 129 -1.81 7.52 -15.71
CA LYS A 129 -1.15 6.28 -16.17
C LYS A 129 -2.10 5.34 -16.91
N GLY A 130 -3.41 5.58 -16.84
CA GLY A 130 -4.42 4.69 -17.39
C GLY A 130 -4.55 3.35 -16.67
N ASN A 131 -4.17 3.28 -15.40
CA ASN A 131 -4.08 2.03 -14.63
C ASN A 131 -5.32 1.73 -13.78
N GLY A 132 -6.32 2.60 -13.77
CA GLY A 132 -7.55 2.44 -12.99
C GLY A 132 -8.71 1.92 -13.85
N TYR A 133 -9.45 0.94 -13.34
CA TYR A 133 -10.57 0.32 -14.04
C TYR A 133 -11.76 0.09 -13.10
N PHE A 134 -12.96 0.14 -13.67
CA PHE A 134 -14.17 -0.47 -13.13
C PHE A 134 -14.35 -1.83 -13.78
N VAL A 135 -14.80 -2.80 -13.02
CA VAL A 135 -15.10 -4.16 -13.49
C VAL A 135 -16.61 -4.35 -13.48
N HIS A 136 -17.18 -4.63 -14.63
CA HIS A 136 -18.63 -4.80 -14.78
C HIS A 136 -18.96 -6.15 -15.42
N ARG A 137 -20.15 -6.68 -15.09
CA ARG A 137 -20.77 -7.81 -15.78
C ARG A 137 -22.27 -7.58 -15.84
N ASP A 138 -22.88 -7.75 -16.99
CA ASP A 138 -24.34 -7.63 -17.23
C ASP A 138 -24.94 -6.29 -16.76
N GLY A 139 -24.13 -5.21 -16.79
CA GLY A 139 -24.52 -3.88 -16.34
C GLY A 139 -24.25 -3.59 -14.86
N ASP A 140 -23.92 -4.59 -14.07
CA ASP A 140 -23.60 -4.45 -12.65
C ASP A 140 -22.12 -4.14 -12.42
N LEU A 141 -21.85 -3.24 -11.49
CA LEU A 141 -20.49 -2.98 -11.00
C LEU A 141 -20.08 -4.10 -10.05
N LEU A 142 -19.14 -4.94 -10.48
CA LEU A 142 -18.58 -6.01 -9.65
C LEU A 142 -17.49 -5.52 -8.71
N GLY A 143 -16.72 -4.52 -9.14
CA GLY A 143 -15.60 -3.99 -8.36
C GLY A 143 -14.75 -3.01 -9.14
N ILE A 144 -13.57 -2.77 -8.62
CA ILE A 144 -12.55 -1.91 -9.23
C ILE A 144 -11.21 -2.63 -9.31
N GLY A 145 -10.34 -2.16 -10.19
CA GLY A 145 -8.99 -2.69 -10.32
C GLY A 145 -7.95 -1.62 -10.55
N ILE A 146 -6.73 -1.94 -10.15
CA ILE A 146 -5.51 -1.22 -10.53
C ILE A 146 -4.61 -2.23 -11.23
N ALA A 147 -4.34 -2.01 -12.50
CA ALA A 147 -3.51 -2.90 -13.29
C ALA A 147 -2.59 -2.11 -14.24
N GLY A 148 -1.34 -2.57 -14.34
CA GLY A 148 -0.39 -2.14 -15.37
C GLY A 148 -0.33 -3.17 -16.51
N ALA A 149 0.70 -3.07 -17.35
CA ALA A 149 0.85 -3.94 -18.52
C ALA A 149 1.08 -5.42 -18.15
N ASP A 150 1.73 -5.67 -17.02
CA ASP A 150 2.21 -7.01 -16.60
C ASP A 150 1.84 -7.36 -15.16
N LYS A 151 1.10 -6.49 -14.48
CA LYS A 151 0.82 -6.62 -13.05
C LYS A 151 -0.55 -6.11 -12.67
N ILE A 152 -1.28 -6.92 -11.93
CA ILE A 152 -2.46 -6.49 -11.17
C ILE A 152 -1.97 -6.06 -9.78
N GLU A 153 -2.20 -4.81 -9.43
CA GLU A 153 -1.78 -4.24 -8.14
C GLU A 153 -2.90 -4.30 -7.09
N CYS A 154 -4.14 -4.24 -7.53
CA CYS A 154 -5.30 -4.28 -6.64
C CYS A 154 -6.55 -4.73 -7.40
N VAL A 155 -7.40 -5.50 -6.71
CA VAL A 155 -8.79 -5.77 -7.08
C VAL A 155 -9.63 -5.61 -5.82
N ALA A 156 -10.75 -4.86 -5.89
CA ALA A 156 -11.60 -4.56 -4.75
C ALA A 156 -13.09 -4.50 -5.14
#